data_f888b9189ea5ee598b4ec192c9ff0641
#
_entry.id   f888b9189ea5ee598b4ec192c9ff0641
#
_cell.length_a   1.000
_cell.length_b   1.000
_cell.length_c   1.000
_cell.angle_alpha   90.00
_cell.angle_beta   90.00
_cell.angle_gamma   90.00
#
_symmetry.space_group_name_H-M   'P 1'
#
loop_
_entity.id
_entity.type
_entity.pdbx_description
1 polymer ?
#
loop_
_entity_poly.entity_id
_entity_poly.type
_entity_poly.pdbx_seq_one_letter_code
_entity_poly.pdbx_strand_id
1 'polypeptide(L)'
;SYGQLGSTHHSIHDVAVLRAINNLNIVIPCDNFETQEVIKSAVNYSEPLFIRFGKKPMLKIHNENQSFKIGKGIKVKEGKDLVFIATGETVQRAYQAIEILEKDNFKCTLISMHTIKPFDEDLFLQSIKNTKGIITVEEHSESGGLGEKCASILAQKKIITNFKVIGFPDEYMVNGSQSDVLDYYNMSPKTLAEIAKNLIS
;
A
#
# COMPACT_ATOMS: atom_id res chain seq x y z
N SER A 1 -7.37 10.21 2.97
CA SER A 1 -8.67 10.85 3.31
C SER A 1 -8.51 11.86 4.44
N TYR A 2 -9.40 12.82 4.53
CA TYR A 2 -9.30 13.91 5.53
C TYR A 2 -10.34 13.78 6.68
N GLY A 3 -11.05 12.68 6.74
CA GLY A 3 -12.02 12.40 7.79
C GLY A 3 -13.21 13.38 7.77
N GLN A 4 -13.47 14.06 8.90
CA GLN A 4 -14.68 14.88 9.12
C GLN A 4 -14.89 16.04 8.14
N LEU A 5 -13.86 16.48 7.42
CA LEU A 5 -13.99 17.55 6.42
C LEU A 5 -14.59 17.09 5.09
N GLY A 6 -14.81 15.79 4.96
CA GLY A 6 -15.53 15.20 3.84
C GLY A 6 -14.77 15.20 2.52
N SER A 7 -15.48 14.85 1.46
CA SER A 7 -14.93 14.60 0.13
C SER A 7 -14.19 15.79 -0.52
N THR A 8 -14.55 17.02 -0.14
CA THR A 8 -13.86 18.23 -0.64
C THR A 8 -12.42 18.38 -0.16
N HIS A 9 -12.02 17.60 0.85
CA HIS A 9 -10.68 17.61 1.44
C HIS A 9 -9.95 16.26 1.26
N HIS A 10 -10.56 15.30 0.57
CA HIS A 10 -9.90 14.03 0.27
C HIS A 10 -9.00 14.17 -0.96
N SER A 11 -7.74 13.75 -0.84
CA SER A 11 -6.81 13.62 -1.97
C SER A 11 -6.65 12.14 -2.30
N ILE A 12 -7.66 11.56 -2.93
CA ILE A 12 -7.73 10.12 -3.22
C ILE A 12 -7.48 9.78 -4.69
N HIS A 13 -7.13 10.78 -5.51
CA HIS A 13 -6.81 10.62 -6.94
C HIS A 13 -5.42 11.19 -7.30
N ASP A 14 -4.71 11.71 -6.31
CA ASP A 14 -3.42 12.39 -6.49
C ASP A 14 -2.37 11.48 -7.11
N VAL A 15 -2.27 10.24 -6.65
CA VAL A 15 -1.31 9.27 -7.19
C VAL A 15 -1.60 8.96 -8.66
N ALA A 16 -2.86 8.75 -9.03
CA ALA A 16 -3.26 8.47 -10.42
C ALA A 16 -2.83 9.58 -11.37
N VAL A 17 -3.14 10.83 -11.02
CA VAL A 17 -2.80 12.02 -11.81
C VAL A 17 -1.28 12.22 -11.88
N LEU A 18 -0.59 12.12 -10.75
CA LEU A 18 0.84 12.40 -10.66
C LEU A 18 1.70 11.28 -11.29
N ARG A 19 1.23 10.03 -11.28
CA ARG A 19 1.93 8.94 -11.97
C ARG A 19 2.09 9.17 -13.47
N ALA A 20 1.14 9.88 -14.09
CA ALA A 20 1.19 10.20 -15.51
C ALA A 20 2.23 11.28 -15.86
N ILE A 21 2.68 12.09 -14.88
CA ILE A 21 3.65 13.16 -15.11
C ILE A 21 5.05 12.58 -15.23
N ASN A 22 5.75 12.88 -16.32
CA ASN A 22 7.13 12.42 -16.53
C ASN A 22 8.08 12.98 -15.46
N ASN A 23 9.07 12.18 -15.09
CA ASN A 23 10.16 12.54 -14.17
C ASN A 23 9.72 12.99 -12.76
N LEU A 24 8.46 12.83 -12.39
CA LEU A 24 7.98 13.08 -11.05
C LEU A 24 8.00 11.76 -10.26
N ASN A 25 8.69 11.73 -9.13
CA ASN A 25 8.74 10.59 -8.23
C ASN A 25 7.68 10.71 -7.13
N ILE A 26 7.16 9.58 -6.63
CA ILE A 26 6.05 9.55 -5.67
C ILE A 26 6.41 8.63 -4.52
N VAL A 27 6.41 9.16 -3.30
CA VAL A 27 6.68 8.41 -2.07
C VAL A 27 5.55 8.66 -1.06
N ILE A 28 5.06 7.57 -0.45
CA ILE A 28 3.96 7.57 0.53
C ILE A 28 4.43 6.76 1.75
N PRO A 29 5.11 7.38 2.70
CA PRO A 29 5.63 6.69 3.88
C PRO A 29 4.51 6.19 4.80
N CYS A 30 4.72 5.06 5.45
CA CYS A 30 3.72 4.41 6.29
C CYS A 30 3.89 4.65 7.79
N ASP A 31 5.07 5.06 8.24
CA ASP A 31 5.36 5.33 9.65
C ASP A 31 6.44 6.41 9.85
N ASN A 32 6.81 6.66 11.10
CA ASN A 32 7.81 7.67 11.43
C ASN A 32 9.19 7.35 10.87
N PHE A 33 9.56 6.07 10.79
CA PHE A 33 10.85 5.66 10.21
C PHE A 33 10.90 6.04 8.73
N GLU A 34 9.95 5.57 7.93
CA GLU A 34 9.91 5.90 6.50
C GLU A 34 9.77 7.41 6.26
N THR A 35 9.01 8.12 7.13
CA THR A 35 8.88 9.59 7.06
C THR A 35 10.21 10.30 7.27
N GLN A 36 10.99 9.89 8.29
CA GLN A 36 12.31 10.48 8.54
C GLN A 36 13.28 10.19 7.39
N GLU A 37 13.30 8.96 6.93
CA GLU A 37 14.23 8.53 5.88
C GLU A 37 13.93 9.15 4.52
N VAL A 38 12.64 9.33 4.15
CA VAL A 38 12.30 10.03 2.91
C VAL A 38 12.71 11.50 2.97
N ILE A 39 12.53 12.19 4.10
CA ILE A 39 12.95 13.59 4.26
C ILE A 39 14.47 13.69 4.17
N LYS A 40 15.24 12.85 4.86
CA LYS A 40 16.69 12.81 4.74
C LYS A 40 17.14 12.57 3.30
N SER A 41 16.50 11.62 2.62
CA SER A 41 16.80 11.30 1.22
C SER A 41 16.46 12.46 0.28
N ALA A 42 15.39 13.20 0.54
CA ALA A 42 14.92 14.30 -0.29
C ALA A 42 15.91 15.48 -0.35
N VAL A 43 16.72 15.68 0.69
CA VAL A 43 17.71 16.80 0.75
C VAL A 43 18.70 16.75 -0.43
N ASN A 44 19.11 15.56 -0.84
CA ASN A 44 20.07 15.36 -1.93
C ASN A 44 19.45 14.70 -3.16
N TYR A 45 18.13 14.66 -3.25
CA TYR A 45 17.43 14.05 -4.37
C TYR A 45 17.32 15.05 -5.53
N SER A 46 17.83 14.68 -6.69
CA SER A 46 17.97 15.59 -7.83
C SER A 46 16.72 15.75 -8.69
N GLU A 47 15.74 14.85 -8.52
CA GLU A 47 14.52 14.84 -9.33
C GLU A 47 13.32 15.37 -8.53
N PRO A 48 12.27 15.89 -9.21
CA PRO A 48 11.03 16.25 -8.53
C PRO A 48 10.45 15.11 -7.72
N LEU A 49 10.09 15.36 -6.46
CA LEU A 49 9.62 14.38 -5.52
C LEU A 49 8.31 14.85 -4.88
N PHE A 50 7.24 14.10 -5.09
CA PHE A 50 6.00 14.24 -4.36
C PHE A 50 6.00 13.30 -3.16
N ILE A 51 5.81 13.83 -1.96
CA ILE A 51 5.73 13.05 -0.73
C ILE A 51 4.33 13.25 -0.13
N ARG A 52 3.60 12.14 0.01
CA ARG A 52 2.27 12.16 0.62
C ARG A 52 2.34 11.63 2.04
N PHE A 53 2.10 12.49 3.01
CA PHE A 53 2.05 12.10 4.41
C PHE A 53 0.62 11.80 4.86
N GLY A 54 0.49 10.80 5.75
CA GLY A 54 -0.69 10.61 6.54
C GLY A 54 -0.86 11.70 7.61
N LYS A 55 -2.08 11.86 8.11
CA LYS A 55 -2.41 12.90 9.11
C LYS A 55 -2.41 12.37 10.53
N LYS A 56 -2.64 11.10 10.73
CA LYS A 56 -2.75 10.47 12.05
C LYS A 56 -1.40 9.89 12.52
N PRO A 57 -1.19 9.83 13.84
CA PRO A 57 -0.10 9.02 14.37
C PRO A 57 -0.24 7.57 13.92
N MET A 58 0.86 7.00 13.44
CA MET A 58 0.93 5.63 12.94
C MET A 58 1.66 4.73 13.92
N LEU A 59 1.35 3.43 13.90
CA LEU A 59 2.14 2.44 14.61
C LEU A 59 3.57 2.41 14.04
N LYS A 60 4.54 2.18 14.90
CA LYS A 60 5.91 1.90 14.48
C LYS A 60 5.94 0.50 13.85
N ILE A 61 6.01 0.44 12.54
CA ILE A 61 6.08 -0.80 11.76
C ILE A 61 7.54 -1.24 11.58
N HIS A 62 8.41 -0.29 11.29
CA HIS A 62 9.81 -0.54 10.99
C HIS A 62 10.72 -0.41 12.21
N ASN A 63 11.80 -1.21 12.21
CA ASN A 63 12.92 -1.06 13.13
C ASN A 63 13.90 0.00 12.59
N GLU A 64 14.63 0.67 13.48
CA GLU A 64 15.57 1.76 13.14
C GLU A 64 16.77 1.32 12.28
N ASN A 65 17.07 0.03 12.26
CA ASN A 65 18.18 -0.55 11.48
C ASN A 65 17.78 -0.98 10.07
N GLN A 66 16.57 -0.66 9.64
CA GLN A 66 16.07 -1.06 8.32
C GLN A 66 16.62 -0.12 7.24
N SER A 67 16.97 -0.65 6.08
CA SER A 67 17.44 0.16 4.96
C SER A 67 16.25 0.80 4.24
N PHE A 68 16.33 2.11 3.98
CA PHE A 68 15.39 2.86 3.18
C PHE A 68 16.08 3.40 1.94
N LYS A 69 15.42 3.31 0.80
CA LYS A 69 15.86 3.92 -0.46
C LYS A 69 14.65 4.26 -1.32
N ILE A 70 14.58 5.49 -1.82
CA ILE A 70 13.57 5.86 -2.83
C ILE A 70 13.67 4.92 -4.03
N GLY A 71 12.54 4.41 -4.49
CA GLY A 71 12.48 3.42 -5.56
C GLY A 71 12.58 1.96 -5.12
N LYS A 72 12.70 1.70 -3.81
CA LYS A 72 12.70 0.35 -3.23
C LYS A 72 11.59 0.21 -2.21
N GLY A 73 10.90 -0.94 -2.24
CA GLY A 73 9.96 -1.31 -1.18
C GLY A 73 10.68 -1.97 -0.01
N ILE A 74 9.98 -2.10 1.11
CA ILE A 74 10.50 -2.77 2.31
C ILE A 74 9.62 -3.98 2.63
N LYS A 75 10.24 -5.18 2.72
CA LYS A 75 9.55 -6.36 3.21
C LYS A 75 9.45 -6.29 4.74
N VAL A 76 8.23 -6.12 5.23
CA VAL A 76 7.91 -5.97 6.68
C VAL A 76 7.72 -7.33 7.35
N LYS A 77 7.01 -8.24 6.68
CA LYS A 77 6.80 -9.63 7.11
C LYS A 77 7.07 -10.58 5.95
N GLU A 78 7.46 -11.81 6.26
CA GLU A 78 7.70 -12.86 5.27
C GLU A 78 6.80 -14.07 5.52
N GLY A 79 6.18 -14.56 4.46
CA GLY A 79 5.30 -15.72 4.46
C GLY A 79 5.08 -16.25 3.05
N LYS A 80 4.41 -17.39 2.91
CA LYS A 80 4.28 -18.11 1.63
C LYS A 80 2.85 -18.23 1.10
N ASP A 81 1.85 -17.96 1.94
CA ASP A 81 0.47 -18.22 1.54
C ASP A 81 -0.10 -17.09 0.68
N LEU A 82 0.11 -15.84 1.08
CA LEU A 82 -0.42 -14.65 0.40
C LEU A 82 0.53 -13.47 0.57
N VAL A 83 0.53 -12.55 -0.40
CA VAL A 83 1.28 -11.29 -0.33
C VAL A 83 0.33 -10.10 -0.21
N PHE A 84 0.48 -9.33 0.85
CA PHE A 84 -0.07 -7.98 0.94
C PHE A 84 0.97 -6.97 0.46
N ILE A 85 0.55 -6.08 -0.43
CA ILE A 85 1.33 -4.95 -0.90
C ILE A 85 0.54 -3.70 -0.54
N ALA A 86 1.07 -2.91 0.37
CA ALA A 86 0.37 -1.74 0.89
C ALA A 86 1.26 -0.49 0.83
N THR A 87 0.66 0.69 0.86
CA THR A 87 1.36 1.96 0.84
C THR A 87 0.77 2.93 1.86
N GLY A 88 1.62 3.76 2.46
CA GLY A 88 1.19 4.74 3.45
C GLY A 88 0.45 4.12 4.63
N GLU A 89 -0.61 4.78 5.09
CA GLU A 89 -1.36 4.37 6.28
C GLU A 89 -1.98 2.97 6.19
N THR A 90 -2.19 2.43 4.97
CA THR A 90 -2.78 1.10 4.80
C THR A 90 -1.82 -0.04 5.13
N VAL A 91 -0.51 0.21 5.21
CA VAL A 91 0.48 -0.79 5.66
C VAL A 91 0.18 -1.27 7.08
N GLN A 92 -0.20 -0.35 7.98
CA GLN A 92 -0.61 -0.71 9.35
C GLN A 92 -1.83 -1.62 9.35
N ARG A 93 -2.83 -1.35 8.52
CA ARG A 93 -4.05 -2.15 8.44
C ARG A 93 -3.78 -3.55 7.90
N ALA A 94 -2.94 -3.66 6.88
CA ALA A 94 -2.49 -4.94 6.35
C ALA A 94 -1.64 -5.71 7.38
N TYR A 95 -0.79 -5.02 8.15
CA TYR A 95 -0.03 -5.62 9.24
C TYR A 95 -0.94 -6.27 10.29
N GLN A 96 -1.94 -5.52 10.77
CA GLN A 96 -2.93 -6.02 11.73
C GLN A 96 -3.80 -7.15 11.16
N ALA A 97 -4.13 -7.10 9.86
CA ALA A 97 -4.83 -8.21 9.20
C ALA A 97 -3.99 -9.49 9.20
N ILE A 98 -2.69 -9.38 8.97
CA ILE A 98 -1.78 -10.53 9.04
C ILE A 98 -1.70 -11.09 10.47
N GLU A 99 -1.69 -10.25 11.52
CA GLU A 99 -1.75 -10.74 12.90
C GLU A 99 -3.03 -11.55 13.19
N ILE A 100 -4.14 -11.23 12.54
CA ILE A 100 -5.38 -12.03 12.62
C ILE A 100 -5.20 -13.36 11.86
N LEU A 101 -4.64 -13.31 10.66
CA LEU A 101 -4.40 -14.49 9.81
C LEU A 101 -3.41 -15.49 10.44
N GLU A 102 -2.39 -14.98 11.12
CA GLU A 102 -1.40 -15.79 11.83
C GLU A 102 -2.02 -16.69 12.93
N LYS A 103 -3.11 -16.22 13.58
CA LYS A 103 -3.86 -17.02 14.57
C LYS A 103 -4.54 -18.23 13.94
N ASP A 104 -4.84 -18.16 12.64
CA ASP A 104 -5.41 -19.23 11.84
C ASP A 104 -4.33 -19.96 11.00
N ASN A 105 -3.05 -19.83 11.39
CA ASN A 105 -1.88 -20.45 10.78
C ASN A 105 -1.58 -20.05 9.33
N PHE A 106 -2.13 -18.93 8.84
CA PHE A 106 -1.72 -18.36 7.57
C PHE A 106 -0.41 -17.58 7.73
N LYS A 107 0.53 -17.78 6.81
CA LYS A 107 1.81 -17.07 6.77
C LYS A 107 1.82 -16.14 5.56
N CYS A 108 1.65 -14.85 5.81
CA CYS A 108 1.55 -13.84 4.76
C CYS A 108 2.82 -12.98 4.69
N THR A 109 3.20 -12.60 3.49
CA THR A 109 4.19 -11.57 3.25
C THR A 109 3.51 -10.20 3.29
N LEU A 110 4.17 -9.21 3.90
CA LEU A 110 3.78 -7.79 3.83
C LEU A 110 4.91 -6.97 3.25
N ILE A 111 4.58 -6.19 2.23
CA ILE A 111 5.49 -5.19 1.64
C ILE A 111 4.93 -3.80 1.89
N SER A 112 5.73 -2.95 2.52
CA SER A 112 5.55 -1.51 2.45
C SER A 112 6.11 -1.01 1.11
N MET A 113 5.22 -0.77 0.16
CA MET A 113 5.57 -0.17 -1.13
C MET A 113 5.49 1.34 -1.01
N HIS A 114 6.38 1.91 -0.19
CA HIS A 114 6.41 3.35 0.07
C HIS A 114 6.71 4.19 -1.17
N THR A 115 7.41 3.66 -2.16
CA THR A 115 7.65 4.36 -3.43
C THR A 115 6.76 3.79 -4.54
N ILE A 116 5.84 4.61 -5.01
CA ILE A 116 4.93 4.24 -6.11
C ILE A 116 5.59 4.47 -7.46
N LYS A 117 6.46 5.50 -7.53
CA LYS A 117 7.21 5.84 -8.73
C LYS A 117 8.57 6.42 -8.34
N PRO A 118 9.69 5.78 -8.79
CA PRO A 118 9.74 4.51 -9.52
C PRO A 118 9.29 3.33 -8.66
N PHE A 119 8.65 2.34 -9.28
CA PHE A 119 8.12 1.16 -8.59
C PHE A 119 9.20 0.06 -8.48
N ASP A 120 9.29 -0.61 -7.33
CA ASP A 120 10.20 -1.74 -7.13
C ASP A 120 9.63 -3.03 -7.72
N GLU A 121 9.77 -3.17 -9.04
CA GLU A 121 9.28 -4.35 -9.77
C GLU A 121 9.99 -5.63 -9.35
N ASP A 122 11.29 -5.55 -9.03
CA ASP A 122 12.07 -6.71 -8.62
C ASP A 122 11.57 -7.30 -7.30
N LEU A 123 11.38 -6.45 -6.28
CA LEU A 123 10.83 -6.88 -4.98
C LEU A 123 9.42 -7.45 -5.17
N PHE A 124 8.57 -6.79 -5.96
CA PHE A 124 7.23 -7.27 -6.27
C PHE A 124 7.27 -8.67 -6.86
N LEU A 125 7.99 -8.87 -7.97
CA LEU A 125 8.07 -10.14 -8.68
C LEU A 125 8.71 -11.27 -7.84
N GLN A 126 9.71 -10.93 -7.03
CA GLN A 126 10.33 -11.91 -6.12
C GLN A 126 9.35 -12.37 -5.03
N SER A 127 8.57 -11.44 -4.49
CA SER A 127 7.69 -11.72 -3.36
C SER A 127 6.43 -12.49 -3.73
N ILE A 128 5.99 -12.43 -4.99
CA ILE A 128 4.81 -13.16 -5.47
C ILE A 128 5.12 -14.57 -5.96
N LYS A 129 6.40 -14.96 -6.05
CA LYS A 129 6.76 -16.32 -6.47
C LYS A 129 6.22 -17.35 -5.47
N ASN A 130 5.51 -18.35 -6.02
CA ASN A 130 4.97 -19.47 -5.24
C ASN A 130 3.95 -19.09 -4.15
N THR A 131 3.33 -17.91 -4.23
CA THR A 131 2.22 -17.51 -3.38
C THR A 131 0.87 -17.87 -4.02
N LYS A 132 -0.16 -18.06 -3.19
CA LYS A 132 -1.50 -18.43 -3.67
C LYS A 132 -2.32 -17.22 -4.12
N GLY A 133 -1.92 -16.00 -3.72
CA GLY A 133 -2.64 -14.79 -4.09
C GLY A 133 -1.93 -13.51 -3.64
N ILE A 134 -2.42 -12.40 -4.16
CA ILE A 134 -1.89 -11.06 -3.93
C ILE A 134 -3.05 -10.12 -3.60
N ILE A 135 -2.89 -9.31 -2.57
CA ILE A 135 -3.81 -8.22 -2.23
C ILE A 135 -3.02 -6.91 -2.21
N THR A 136 -3.45 -5.92 -2.98
CA THR A 136 -2.95 -4.55 -2.84
C THR A 136 -3.91 -3.74 -1.98
N VAL A 137 -3.37 -2.90 -1.10
CA VAL A 137 -4.17 -2.03 -0.23
C VAL A 137 -3.64 -0.60 -0.30
N GLU A 138 -4.51 0.33 -0.66
CA GLU A 138 -4.14 1.72 -0.83
C GLU A 138 -5.28 2.67 -0.42
N GLU A 139 -4.95 3.74 0.28
CA GLU A 139 -5.86 4.85 0.57
C GLU A 139 -5.93 5.78 -0.64
N HIS A 140 -6.42 5.25 -1.74
CA HIS A 140 -6.50 5.89 -3.03
C HIS A 140 -7.59 5.23 -3.86
N SER A 141 -8.04 5.88 -4.94
CA SER A 141 -8.92 5.24 -5.93
C SER A 141 -8.30 3.93 -6.45
N GLU A 142 -9.11 2.92 -6.67
CA GLU A 142 -8.68 1.66 -7.31
C GLU A 142 -8.10 1.91 -8.71
N SER A 143 -8.50 3.02 -9.35
CA SER A 143 -8.01 3.43 -10.67
C SER A 143 -6.75 4.29 -10.57
N GLY A 144 -5.72 3.93 -11.30
CA GLY A 144 -4.47 4.68 -11.43
C GLY A 144 -3.49 4.55 -10.26
N GLY A 145 -3.82 3.80 -9.21
CA GLY A 145 -3.00 3.65 -8.01
C GLY A 145 -1.98 2.51 -8.02
N LEU A 146 -1.66 2.03 -6.84
CA LEU A 146 -0.75 0.90 -6.57
C LEU A 146 -1.29 -0.40 -7.18
N GLY A 147 -2.57 -0.70 -6.97
CA GLY A 147 -3.20 -1.93 -7.44
C GLY A 147 -3.14 -2.06 -8.96
N GLU A 148 -3.50 -1.01 -9.67
CA GLU A 148 -3.46 -0.99 -11.14
C GLU A 148 -2.02 -1.09 -11.68
N LYS A 149 -1.02 -0.49 -10.99
CA LYS A 149 0.40 -0.69 -11.33
C LYS A 149 0.81 -2.16 -11.20
N CYS A 150 0.42 -2.83 -10.13
CA CYS A 150 0.67 -4.25 -9.93
C CYS A 150 -0.03 -5.10 -11.00
N ALA A 151 -1.32 -4.85 -11.27
CA ALA A 151 -2.08 -5.54 -12.31
C ALA A 151 -1.44 -5.40 -13.70
N SER A 152 -0.96 -4.20 -14.04
CA SER A 152 -0.26 -3.95 -15.29
C SER A 152 1.01 -4.79 -15.42
N ILE A 153 1.81 -4.91 -14.34
CA ILE A 153 3.02 -5.75 -14.35
C ILE A 153 2.65 -7.23 -14.53
N LEU A 154 1.66 -7.72 -13.78
CA LEU A 154 1.18 -9.10 -13.90
C LEU A 154 0.76 -9.42 -15.34
N ALA A 155 -0.04 -8.54 -15.95
CA ALA A 155 -0.51 -8.70 -17.33
C ALA A 155 0.64 -8.70 -18.34
N GLN A 156 1.57 -7.75 -18.25
CA GLN A 156 2.70 -7.64 -19.18
C GLN A 156 3.68 -8.82 -19.04
N LYS A 157 3.84 -9.35 -17.82
CA LYS A 157 4.68 -10.54 -17.56
C LYS A 157 3.95 -11.86 -17.79
N LYS A 158 2.64 -11.83 -18.16
CA LYS A 158 1.80 -13.02 -18.34
C LYS A 158 1.73 -13.91 -17.10
N ILE A 159 1.71 -13.29 -15.92
CA ILE A 159 1.59 -13.99 -14.63
C ILE A 159 0.10 -14.12 -14.28
N ILE A 160 -0.38 -15.35 -14.17
CA ILE A 160 -1.76 -15.67 -13.75
C ILE A 160 -1.74 -16.00 -12.27
N THR A 161 -2.50 -15.28 -11.47
CA THR A 161 -2.60 -15.45 -10.01
C THR A 161 -3.92 -14.91 -9.49
N ASN A 162 -4.34 -15.35 -8.31
CA ASN A 162 -5.43 -14.69 -7.59
C ASN A 162 -4.97 -13.29 -7.17
N PHE A 163 -5.67 -12.28 -7.63
CA PHE A 163 -5.30 -10.88 -7.42
C PHE A 163 -6.51 -10.05 -7.01
N LYS A 164 -6.36 -9.25 -5.95
CA LYS A 164 -7.41 -8.34 -5.47
C LYS A 164 -6.83 -6.97 -5.19
N VAL A 165 -7.46 -5.94 -5.73
CA VAL A 165 -7.21 -4.54 -5.39
C VAL A 165 -8.19 -4.14 -4.29
N ILE A 166 -7.70 -3.45 -3.27
CA ILE A 166 -8.48 -2.80 -2.21
C ILE A 166 -8.11 -1.32 -2.20
N GLY A 167 -9.04 -0.51 -2.61
CA GLY A 167 -8.94 0.95 -2.69
C GLY A 167 -10.33 1.56 -2.59
N PHE A 168 -10.47 2.81 -2.98
CA PHE A 168 -11.77 3.47 -3.06
C PHE A 168 -12.40 3.25 -4.44
N PRO A 169 -13.66 2.79 -4.49
CA PRO A 169 -14.39 2.65 -5.75
C PRO A 169 -14.71 4.00 -6.38
N ASP A 170 -15.12 3.98 -7.65
CA ASP A 170 -15.58 5.17 -8.38
C ASP A 170 -17.02 5.54 -7.96
N GLU A 171 -17.14 6.18 -6.81
CA GLU A 171 -18.42 6.66 -6.25
C GLU A 171 -18.21 7.91 -5.38
N TYR A 172 -19.30 8.55 -5.00
CA TYR A 172 -19.25 9.63 -4.01
C TYR A 172 -18.87 9.08 -2.64
N MET A 173 -17.74 9.56 -2.12
CA MET A 173 -17.19 9.10 -0.84
C MET A 173 -18.12 9.36 0.33
N VAL A 174 -18.23 8.37 1.22
CA VAL A 174 -18.91 8.55 2.51
C VAL A 174 -18.13 9.52 3.40
N ASN A 175 -18.85 10.23 4.27
CA ASN A 175 -18.24 11.10 5.26
C ASN A 175 -18.17 10.39 6.62
N GLY A 176 -17.06 10.61 7.34
CA GLY A 176 -16.82 10.00 8.65
C GLY A 176 -15.42 10.29 9.14
N SER A 177 -15.04 9.71 10.28
CA SER A 177 -13.61 9.70 10.63
C SER A 177 -12.83 8.92 9.59
N GLN A 178 -11.53 9.18 9.44
CA GLN A 178 -10.71 8.41 8.49
C GLN A 178 -10.83 6.90 8.73
N SER A 179 -10.88 6.47 10.00
CA SER A 179 -11.03 5.06 10.32
C SER A 179 -12.36 4.49 9.82
N ASP A 180 -13.46 5.22 10.05
CA ASP A 180 -14.79 4.78 9.61
C ASP A 180 -14.86 4.70 8.08
N VAL A 181 -14.29 5.69 7.39
CA VAL A 181 -14.22 5.70 5.92
C VAL A 181 -13.43 4.49 5.39
N LEU A 182 -12.24 4.23 5.95
CA LEU A 182 -11.43 3.09 5.54
C LEU A 182 -12.11 1.75 5.86
N ASP A 183 -12.80 1.65 7.00
CA ASP A 183 -13.53 0.43 7.39
C ASP A 183 -14.75 0.19 6.48
N TYR A 184 -15.47 1.25 6.12
CA TYR A 184 -16.58 1.18 5.17
C TYR A 184 -16.14 0.64 3.80
N TYR A 185 -14.96 1.05 3.32
CA TYR A 185 -14.38 0.61 2.06
C TYR A 185 -13.51 -0.65 2.19
N ASN A 186 -13.85 -1.55 3.08
CA ASN A 186 -13.22 -2.86 3.25
C ASN A 186 -11.72 -2.85 3.64
N MET A 187 -11.23 -1.77 4.19
CA MET A 187 -9.83 -1.67 4.65
C MET A 187 -9.68 -1.92 6.14
N SER A 188 -10.72 -2.44 6.86
CA SER A 188 -10.54 -2.85 8.24
C SER A 188 -9.63 -4.09 8.32
N PRO A 189 -8.80 -4.24 9.36
CA PRO A 189 -7.95 -5.43 9.51
C PRO A 189 -8.73 -6.75 9.46
N LYS A 190 -9.93 -6.78 10.03
CA LYS A 190 -10.81 -7.95 10.02
C LYS A 190 -11.28 -8.28 8.59
N THR A 191 -11.79 -7.29 7.87
CA THR A 191 -12.28 -7.46 6.50
C THR A 191 -11.15 -7.86 5.55
N LEU A 192 -9.96 -7.24 5.69
CA LEU A 192 -8.78 -7.64 4.91
C LEU A 192 -8.38 -9.09 5.16
N ALA A 193 -8.46 -9.57 6.41
CA ALA A 193 -8.19 -10.97 6.73
C ALA A 193 -9.24 -11.93 6.14
N GLU A 194 -10.52 -11.56 6.15
CA GLU A 194 -11.60 -12.34 5.53
C GLU A 194 -11.44 -12.40 4.00
N ILE A 195 -11.15 -11.28 3.36
CA ILE A 195 -10.86 -11.22 1.91
C ILE A 195 -9.67 -12.11 1.56
N ALA A 196 -8.61 -12.08 2.36
CA ALA A 196 -7.42 -12.91 2.13
C ALA A 196 -7.74 -14.40 2.17
N LYS A 197 -8.52 -14.84 3.16
CA LYS A 197 -8.96 -16.24 3.25
C LYS A 197 -9.78 -16.68 2.04
N ASN A 198 -10.75 -15.85 1.65
CA ASN A 198 -11.63 -16.16 0.52
C ASN A 198 -10.88 -16.18 -0.82
N LEU A 199 -9.82 -15.38 -0.95
CA LEU A 199 -9.04 -15.30 -2.19
C LEU A 199 -8.23 -16.56 -2.47
N ILE A 200 -7.80 -17.28 -1.43
CA ILE A 200 -6.88 -18.43 -1.54
C ILE A 200 -7.48 -19.77 -1.08
N SER A 201 -8.81 -19.77 -0.81
CA SER A 201 -9.59 -20.97 -0.48
C SER A 201 -9.75 -21.94 -1.64
#